data_04c653ed078e309cdfc6a6836a7ed973
#
_entry.id   04c653ed078e309cdfc6a6836a7ed973
#
_cell.length_a   1.000
_cell.length_b   1.000
_cell.length_c   1.000
_cell.angle_alpha   90.00
_cell.angle_beta   90.00
_cell.angle_gamma   90.00
#
_symmetry.space_group_name_H-M   'P 1'
#
loop_
_entity.id
_entity.type
_entity.pdbx_description
1 polymer ?
#
loop_
_entity_poly.entity_id
_entity_poly.type
_entity_poly.pdbx_seq_one_letter_code
_entity_poly.pdbx_strand_id
1 'polypeptide(L)'
;ITELETVLSVLHFDSNVEISFKSEKCDSESKMKKSSYTRNCSIDCSNPDYGKIEEVLEELEQAISSLNDKEKNKCNIAFYKKGRCIQFEDCSSGEKHMIFAFTGVLSSVEPKSIVLIDEPEISLHPEWQIQYVSLLKKIFKKYDGCHFILASHSHYLVSDLESSTSYIISFRKSEMDENPDVHPAD
;
A
#
# COMPACT_ATOMS: atom_id res chain seq x y z
N ILE A 1 10.95 0.87 -2.65
CA ILE A 1 11.04 1.67 -1.39
C ILE A 1 10.84 3.16 -1.68
N THR A 2 11.42 3.72 -2.71
CA THR A 2 11.19 5.13 -3.15
C THR A 2 9.70 5.42 -3.41
N GLU A 3 8.97 4.43 -3.92
CA GLU A 3 7.53 4.53 -4.14
C GLU A 3 6.76 4.55 -2.81
N LEU A 4 7.17 3.73 -1.85
CA LEU A 4 6.59 3.73 -0.50
C LEU A 4 6.84 5.07 0.20
N GLU A 5 8.05 5.63 0.08
CA GLU A 5 8.35 6.99 0.56
C GLU A 5 7.40 8.03 -0.02
N THR A 6 7.07 7.91 -1.31
CA THR A 6 6.11 8.82 -1.95
C THR A 6 4.71 8.69 -1.34
N VAL A 7 4.23 7.48 -1.06
CA VAL A 7 2.95 7.25 -0.38
C VAL A 7 2.98 7.84 1.03
N LEU A 8 4.03 7.55 1.79
CA LEU A 8 4.19 8.05 3.16
C LEU A 8 4.20 9.59 3.22
N SER A 9 4.89 10.22 2.27
CA SER A 9 4.95 11.68 2.16
C SER A 9 3.58 12.31 1.94
N VAL A 10 2.74 11.74 1.06
CA VAL A 10 1.37 12.22 0.81
C VAL A 10 0.50 12.08 2.06
N LEU A 11 0.71 11.03 2.83
CA LEU A 11 0.02 10.80 4.10
C LEU A 11 0.63 11.57 5.28
N HIS A 12 1.63 12.43 5.02
CA HIS A 12 2.37 13.19 6.01
C HIS A 12 3.08 12.33 7.06
N PHE A 13 3.48 11.12 6.70
CA PHE A 13 4.40 10.31 7.49
C PHE A 13 5.85 10.68 7.19
N ASP A 14 6.70 10.47 8.18
CA ASP A 14 8.16 10.53 8.02
C ASP A 14 8.63 9.33 7.16
N SER A 15 9.84 9.36 6.61
CA SER A 15 10.37 8.28 5.76
C SER A 15 10.72 6.99 6.51
N ASN A 16 10.66 6.99 7.83
CA ASN A 16 11.01 5.84 8.65
C ASN A 16 9.81 4.94 8.94
N VAL A 17 10.01 3.64 8.72
CA VAL A 17 9.08 2.57 9.07
C VAL A 17 9.77 1.61 10.02
N GLU A 18 9.10 1.22 11.08
CA GLU A 18 9.60 0.24 12.03
C GLU A 18 8.73 -1.03 11.96
N ILE A 19 9.39 -2.17 11.81
CA ILE A 19 8.76 -3.49 11.83
C ILE A 19 9.26 -4.22 13.07
N SER A 20 8.34 -4.71 13.89
CA SER A 20 8.65 -5.53 15.05
C SER A 20 7.89 -6.85 15.01
N PHE A 21 8.58 -7.95 15.28
CA PHE A 21 7.99 -9.27 15.29
C PHE A 21 8.66 -10.17 16.34
N LYS A 22 7.93 -11.21 16.79
CA LYS A 22 8.48 -12.21 17.69
C LYS A 22 9.09 -13.35 16.88
N SER A 23 10.33 -13.67 17.18
CA SER A 23 11.04 -14.83 16.64
C SER A 23 11.39 -15.81 17.75
N GLU A 24 11.42 -17.10 17.43
CA GLU A 24 11.86 -18.15 18.36
C GLU A 24 13.25 -18.65 17.95
N LYS A 25 14.22 -18.63 18.88
CA LYS A 25 15.48 -19.37 18.70
C LYS A 25 15.35 -20.76 19.26
N CYS A 26 15.68 -21.74 18.44
CA CYS A 26 15.88 -23.09 18.89
C CYS A 26 17.36 -23.22 19.26
N ASP A 27 17.70 -23.33 20.55
CA ASP A 27 19.06 -23.64 20.97
C ASP A 27 19.38 -25.05 20.50
N SER A 28 20.42 -25.18 19.66
CA SER A 28 20.88 -26.44 19.08
C SER A 28 21.38 -27.46 20.09
N GLU A 29 21.61 -27.08 21.33
CA GLU A 29 22.16 -27.96 22.39
C GLU A 29 21.13 -28.44 23.42
N SER A 30 19.94 -27.88 23.52
CA SER A 30 18.89 -28.38 24.41
C SER A 30 17.52 -28.37 23.73
N LYS A 31 17.02 -29.55 23.40
CA LYS A 31 15.69 -29.77 22.76
C LYS A 31 14.48 -29.27 23.58
N MET A 32 14.67 -28.52 24.67
CA MET A 32 13.61 -28.20 25.64
C MET A 32 13.42 -26.72 26.01
N LYS A 33 14.19 -25.76 25.47
CA LYS A 33 13.95 -24.32 25.76
C LYS A 33 13.85 -23.57 24.48
N LYS A 34 12.60 -23.23 24.09
CA LYS A 34 12.32 -22.20 23.11
C LYS A 34 12.41 -20.85 23.81
N SER A 35 13.37 -20.01 23.45
CA SER A 35 13.42 -18.62 23.88
C SER A 35 12.80 -17.75 22.80
N SER A 36 11.74 -17.00 23.12
CA SER A 36 11.17 -16.02 22.22
C SER A 36 11.86 -14.69 22.43
N TYR A 37 12.27 -14.02 21.37
CA TYR A 37 12.81 -12.66 21.41
C TYR A 37 12.03 -11.78 20.42
N THR A 38 12.01 -10.46 20.69
CA THR A 38 11.42 -9.48 19.77
C THR A 38 12.52 -8.94 18.88
N ARG A 39 12.33 -9.04 17.58
CA ARG A 39 13.18 -8.39 16.57
C ARG A 39 12.55 -7.07 16.18
N ASN A 40 13.32 -5.99 16.19
CA ASN A 40 12.92 -4.69 15.70
C ASN A 40 13.81 -4.31 14.52
N CYS A 41 13.20 -3.85 13.44
CA CYS A 41 13.90 -3.32 12.29
C CYS A 41 13.36 -1.95 11.95
N SER A 42 14.23 -0.98 11.80
CA SER A 42 13.91 0.35 11.29
C SER A 42 14.40 0.46 9.86
N ILE A 43 13.51 0.86 8.95
CA ILE A 43 13.79 1.06 7.53
C ILE A 43 13.63 2.54 7.24
N ASP A 44 14.71 3.17 6.79
CA ASP A 44 14.65 4.51 6.20
C ASP A 44 14.34 4.41 4.71
N CYS A 45 13.11 4.76 4.33
CA CYS A 45 12.66 4.69 2.95
C CYS A 45 13.32 5.75 2.05
N SER A 46 13.91 6.81 2.62
CA SER A 46 14.65 7.84 1.86
C SER A 46 16.07 7.38 1.49
N ASN A 47 16.67 6.54 2.32
CA ASN A 47 18.01 5.99 2.10
C ASN A 47 18.08 4.50 2.51
N PRO A 48 17.45 3.59 1.74
CA PRO A 48 17.29 2.21 2.12
C PRO A 48 18.58 1.41 2.06
N ASP A 49 18.91 0.72 3.14
CA ASP A 49 19.91 -0.34 3.16
C ASP A 49 19.26 -1.66 2.71
N TYR A 50 19.36 -1.96 1.43
CA TYR A 50 18.72 -3.13 0.83
C TYR A 50 19.22 -4.46 1.41
N GLY A 51 20.51 -4.57 1.75
CA GLY A 51 21.06 -5.79 2.35
C GLY A 51 20.45 -6.07 3.72
N LYS A 52 20.32 -5.03 4.55
CA LYS A 52 19.67 -5.13 5.85
C LYS A 52 18.17 -5.43 5.74
N ILE A 53 17.50 -4.87 4.73
CA ILE A 53 16.07 -5.11 4.50
C ILE A 53 15.85 -6.56 4.09
N GLU A 54 16.67 -7.10 3.18
CA GLU A 54 16.60 -8.49 2.73
C GLU A 54 16.80 -9.46 3.89
N GLU A 55 17.81 -9.25 4.73
CA GLU A 55 18.05 -10.04 5.95
C GLU A 55 16.82 -10.08 6.88
N VAL A 56 16.19 -8.90 7.09
CA VAL A 56 15.01 -8.78 7.96
C VAL A 56 13.79 -9.45 7.35
N LEU A 57 13.60 -9.35 6.04
CA LEU A 57 12.49 -10.01 5.35
C LEU A 57 12.62 -11.53 5.43
N GLU A 58 13.82 -12.08 5.23
CA GLU A 58 14.08 -13.51 5.40
C GLU A 58 13.79 -13.97 6.85
N GLU A 59 14.26 -13.23 7.85
CA GLU A 59 13.95 -13.50 9.25
C GLU A 59 12.44 -13.45 9.55
N LEU A 60 11.74 -12.46 8.96
CA LEU A 60 10.30 -12.30 9.12
C LEU A 60 9.53 -13.46 8.48
N GLU A 61 9.89 -13.87 7.27
CA GLU A 61 9.28 -15.02 6.59
C GLU A 61 9.47 -16.31 7.40
N GLN A 62 10.65 -16.55 7.94
CA GLN A 62 10.92 -17.69 8.80
C GLN A 62 10.08 -17.62 10.08
N ALA A 63 9.98 -16.43 10.70
CA ALA A 63 9.18 -16.24 11.90
C ALA A 63 7.69 -16.50 11.62
N ILE A 64 7.13 -15.95 10.53
CA ILE A 64 5.73 -16.14 10.14
C ILE A 64 5.44 -17.61 9.83
N SER A 65 6.36 -18.31 9.15
CA SER A 65 6.21 -19.72 8.80
C SER A 65 6.21 -20.64 10.03
N SER A 66 6.89 -20.24 11.10
CA SER A 66 6.98 -20.99 12.37
C SER A 66 5.82 -20.74 13.33
N LEU A 67 5.01 -19.69 13.12
CA LEU A 67 3.94 -19.27 14.01
C LEU A 67 2.62 -19.96 13.70
N ASN A 68 1.90 -20.40 14.74
CA ASN A 68 0.51 -20.82 14.63
C ASN A 68 -0.40 -19.62 14.32
N ASP A 69 -1.58 -19.84 13.73
CA ASP A 69 -2.49 -18.75 13.30
C ASP A 69 -2.87 -17.74 14.40
N LYS A 70 -2.87 -18.17 15.67
CA LYS A 70 -3.08 -17.28 16.83
C LYS A 70 -1.88 -16.39 17.16
N GLU A 71 -0.72 -16.68 16.61
CA GLU A 71 0.55 -15.97 16.89
C GLU A 71 0.99 -15.09 15.72
N LYS A 72 0.43 -15.29 14.51
CA LYS A 72 0.67 -14.44 13.33
C LYS A 72 0.32 -12.96 13.55
N ASN A 73 -0.54 -12.67 14.54
CA ASN A 73 -0.91 -11.30 14.94
C ASN A 73 0.17 -10.58 15.78
N LYS A 74 1.39 -11.05 15.83
CA LYS A 74 2.48 -10.45 16.64
C LYS A 74 3.51 -9.71 15.79
N CYS A 75 3.23 -9.47 14.52
CA CYS A 75 3.98 -8.54 13.69
C CYS A 75 3.31 -7.16 13.79
N ASN A 76 4.05 -6.17 14.29
CA ASN A 76 3.60 -4.79 14.39
C ASN A 76 4.38 -3.94 13.40
N ILE A 77 3.67 -3.03 12.75
CA ILE A 77 4.25 -2.03 11.87
C ILE A 77 3.97 -0.66 12.49
N ALA A 78 5.00 0.16 12.60
CA ALA A 78 4.88 1.53 13.09
C ALA A 78 5.43 2.52 12.07
N PHE A 79 4.75 3.63 11.95
CA PHE A 79 5.13 4.79 11.17
C PHE A 79 5.46 5.95 12.09
N TYR A 80 6.07 6.99 11.53
CA TYR A 80 6.39 8.18 12.30
C TYR A 80 5.74 9.41 11.65
N LYS A 81 5.18 10.30 12.48
CA LYS A 81 4.70 11.63 12.08
C LYS A 81 5.36 12.67 12.97
N LYS A 82 6.19 13.54 12.40
CA LYS A 82 6.93 14.58 13.15
C LYS A 82 7.66 13.99 14.35
N GLY A 83 8.32 12.84 14.16
CA GLY A 83 9.05 12.10 15.19
C GLY A 83 8.19 11.35 16.21
N ARG A 84 6.86 11.32 16.08
CA ARG A 84 5.98 10.53 16.94
C ARG A 84 5.70 9.18 16.30
N CYS A 85 5.93 8.11 17.04
CA CYS A 85 5.59 6.75 16.64
C CYS A 85 4.07 6.55 16.63
N ILE A 86 3.54 6.02 15.54
CA ILE A 86 2.12 5.69 15.33
C ILE A 86 2.06 4.24 14.88
N GLN A 87 1.40 3.38 15.65
CA GLN A 87 1.19 2.00 15.26
C GLN A 87 0.24 1.95 14.05
N PHE A 88 0.42 0.97 13.17
CA PHE A 88 -0.45 0.82 12.01
C PHE A 88 -1.92 0.71 12.41
N GLU A 89 -2.21 0.03 13.53
CA GLU A 89 -3.56 -0.12 14.08
C GLU A 89 -4.22 1.21 14.45
N ASP A 90 -3.40 2.22 14.82
CA ASP A 90 -3.86 3.55 15.21
C ASP A 90 -3.99 4.52 14.03
N CYS A 91 -3.55 4.12 12.83
CA CYS A 91 -3.75 4.89 11.61
C CYS A 91 -5.25 5.00 11.27
N SER A 92 -5.64 6.13 10.67
CA SER A 92 -7.00 6.30 10.16
C SER A 92 -7.34 5.29 9.07
N SER A 93 -8.64 5.05 8.83
CA SER A 93 -9.10 4.15 7.77
C SER A 93 -8.56 4.54 6.39
N GLY A 94 -8.52 5.84 6.08
CA GLY A 94 -7.98 6.34 4.81
C GLY A 94 -6.47 6.11 4.69
N GLU A 95 -5.68 6.34 5.76
CA GLU A 95 -4.24 6.05 5.76
C GLU A 95 -3.98 4.56 5.53
N LYS A 96 -4.71 3.70 6.25
CA LYS A 96 -4.62 2.24 6.06
C LYS A 96 -4.96 1.85 4.63
N HIS A 97 -6.06 2.39 4.09
CA HIS A 97 -6.50 2.12 2.72
C HIS A 97 -5.43 2.50 1.70
N MET A 98 -4.87 3.70 1.78
CA MET A 98 -3.81 4.17 0.88
C MET A 98 -2.57 3.29 0.96
N ILE A 99 -2.10 2.98 2.18
CA ILE A 99 -0.92 2.13 2.38
C ILE A 99 -1.17 0.75 1.74
N PHE A 100 -2.29 0.10 2.04
CA PHE A 100 -2.60 -1.22 1.50
C PHE A 100 -2.78 -1.22 -0.02
N ALA A 101 -3.53 -0.26 -0.56
CA ALA A 101 -3.79 -0.19 -1.99
C ALA A 101 -2.48 -0.03 -2.79
N PHE A 102 -1.65 0.94 -2.42
CA PHE A 102 -0.41 1.20 -3.16
C PHE A 102 0.64 0.11 -2.94
N THR A 103 0.83 -0.39 -1.71
CA THR A 103 1.77 -1.48 -1.46
C THR A 103 1.32 -2.78 -2.12
N GLY A 104 0.01 -3.07 -2.12
CA GLY A 104 -0.56 -4.23 -2.81
C GLY A 104 -0.29 -4.21 -4.31
N VAL A 105 -0.52 -3.08 -4.97
CA VAL A 105 -0.21 -2.94 -6.41
C VAL A 105 1.31 -3.02 -6.64
N LEU A 106 2.12 -2.32 -5.82
CA LEU A 106 3.58 -2.32 -5.94
C LEU A 106 4.20 -3.71 -5.81
N SER A 107 3.62 -4.58 -4.98
CA SER A 107 4.11 -5.95 -4.78
C SER A 107 3.85 -6.89 -5.96
N SER A 108 2.95 -6.52 -6.88
CA SER A 108 2.45 -7.42 -7.92
C SER A 108 2.57 -6.86 -9.33
N VAL A 109 2.80 -5.55 -9.50
CA VAL A 109 2.84 -4.90 -10.80
C VAL A 109 4.13 -5.22 -11.55
N GLU A 110 3.98 -5.57 -12.83
CA GLU A 110 5.06 -5.76 -13.79
C GLU A 110 4.86 -4.83 -14.99
N PRO A 111 5.88 -4.60 -15.83
CA PRO A 111 5.70 -3.87 -17.09
C PRO A 111 4.58 -4.49 -17.94
N LYS A 112 3.72 -3.66 -18.53
CA LYS A 112 2.56 -4.05 -19.34
C LYS A 112 1.42 -4.72 -18.56
N SER A 113 1.37 -4.56 -17.25
CA SER A 113 0.25 -5.00 -16.41
C SER A 113 -1.02 -4.20 -16.70
N ILE A 114 -2.17 -4.85 -16.53
CA ILE A 114 -3.48 -4.19 -16.40
C ILE A 114 -3.87 -4.24 -14.93
N VAL A 115 -4.06 -3.09 -14.33
CA VAL A 115 -4.44 -2.94 -12.92
C VAL A 115 -5.88 -2.43 -12.85
N LEU A 116 -6.73 -3.21 -12.19
CA LEU A 116 -8.14 -2.87 -11.98
C LEU A 116 -8.31 -2.42 -10.53
N ILE A 117 -8.88 -1.25 -10.32
CA ILE A 117 -9.13 -0.69 -9.00
C ILE A 117 -10.60 -0.30 -8.91
N ASP A 118 -11.30 -0.90 -7.97
CA ASP A 118 -12.72 -0.64 -7.72
C ASP A 118 -12.87 0.24 -6.49
N GLU A 119 -13.67 1.31 -6.60
CA GLU A 119 -13.98 2.26 -5.53
C GLU A 119 -12.75 2.76 -4.74
N PRO A 120 -11.69 3.27 -5.40
CA PRO A 120 -10.47 3.69 -4.70
C PRO A 120 -10.69 4.84 -3.72
N GLU A 121 -11.81 5.54 -3.81
CA GLU A 121 -12.19 6.64 -2.94
C GLU A 121 -12.73 6.22 -1.56
N ILE A 122 -13.04 4.94 -1.36
CA ILE A 122 -13.61 4.47 -0.09
C ILE A 122 -12.69 4.85 1.07
N SER A 123 -13.28 5.48 2.09
CA SER A 123 -12.59 5.95 3.30
C SER A 123 -11.56 7.06 3.07
N LEU A 124 -11.41 7.59 1.86
CA LEU A 124 -10.48 8.68 1.58
C LEU A 124 -11.13 10.05 1.81
N HIS A 125 -10.35 10.95 2.43
CA HIS A 125 -10.70 12.37 2.47
C HIS A 125 -10.72 12.95 1.04
N PRO A 126 -11.64 13.89 0.70
CA PRO A 126 -11.73 14.49 -0.65
C PRO A 126 -10.40 14.99 -1.21
N GLU A 127 -9.53 15.56 -0.39
CA GLU A 127 -8.19 16.00 -0.78
C GLU A 127 -7.32 14.85 -1.32
N TRP A 128 -7.39 13.67 -0.68
CA TRP A 128 -6.67 12.49 -1.16
C TRP A 128 -7.31 11.87 -2.39
N GLN A 129 -8.63 11.96 -2.53
CA GLN A 129 -9.32 11.54 -3.75
C GLN A 129 -8.84 12.35 -4.96
N ILE A 130 -8.72 13.68 -4.83
CA ILE A 130 -8.18 14.57 -5.89
C ILE A 130 -6.74 14.15 -6.27
N GLN A 131 -5.91 13.85 -5.29
CA GLN A 131 -4.49 13.50 -5.50
C GLN A 131 -4.26 12.05 -5.93
N TYR A 132 -5.28 11.19 -5.83
CA TYR A 132 -5.11 9.74 -6.00
C TYR A 132 -4.53 9.36 -7.36
N VAL A 133 -5.09 9.89 -8.45
CA VAL A 133 -4.64 9.54 -9.80
C VAL A 133 -3.26 10.13 -10.11
N SER A 134 -2.98 11.36 -9.68
CA SER A 134 -1.65 11.97 -9.86
C SER A 134 -0.58 11.21 -9.06
N LEU A 135 -0.91 10.74 -7.85
CA LEU A 135 -0.05 9.88 -7.06
C LEU A 135 0.19 8.53 -7.74
N LEU A 136 -0.87 7.90 -8.27
CA LEU A 136 -0.77 6.65 -9.02
C LEU A 136 0.16 6.80 -10.23
N LYS A 137 -0.01 7.84 -11.05
CA LYS A 137 0.89 8.16 -12.16
C LYS A 137 2.33 8.36 -11.71
N LYS A 138 2.55 9.07 -10.61
CA LYS A 138 3.89 9.34 -10.08
C LYS A 138 4.60 8.07 -9.62
N ILE A 139 3.91 7.21 -8.87
CA ILE A 139 4.46 5.97 -8.32
C ILE A 139 4.79 4.97 -9.43
N PHE A 140 3.87 4.81 -10.38
CA PHE A 140 3.98 3.77 -11.42
C PHE A 140 4.64 4.25 -12.71
N LYS A 141 5.16 5.47 -12.76
CA LYS A 141 5.83 6.04 -13.94
C LYS A 141 6.93 5.16 -14.55
N LYS A 142 7.62 4.38 -13.72
CA LYS A 142 8.71 3.49 -14.16
C LYS A 142 8.25 2.18 -14.79
N TYR A 143 6.96 1.84 -14.65
CA TYR A 143 6.39 0.59 -15.19
C TYR A 143 5.79 0.85 -16.57
N ASP A 144 6.61 0.67 -17.61
CA ASP A 144 6.20 0.95 -18.99
C ASP A 144 5.03 0.08 -19.45
N GLY A 145 4.08 0.70 -20.14
CA GLY A 145 2.95 0.01 -20.77
C GLY A 145 1.89 -0.49 -19.80
N CYS A 146 1.91 -0.07 -18.54
CA CYS A 146 0.84 -0.40 -17.59
C CYS A 146 -0.42 0.41 -17.88
N HIS A 147 -1.58 -0.23 -17.76
CA HIS A 147 -2.90 0.38 -17.86
C HIS A 147 -3.62 0.26 -16.53
N PHE A 148 -4.15 1.39 -16.05
CA PHE A 148 -4.95 1.46 -14.84
C PHE A 148 -6.40 1.75 -15.21
N ILE A 149 -7.32 0.90 -14.77
CA ILE A 149 -8.75 1.05 -14.96
C ILE A 149 -9.37 1.20 -13.57
N LEU A 150 -9.96 2.38 -13.33
CA LEU A 150 -10.58 2.71 -12.06
C LEU A 150 -12.10 2.76 -12.28
N ALA A 151 -12.85 2.00 -11.48
CA ALA A 151 -14.28 2.14 -11.35
C ALA A 151 -14.58 2.99 -10.11
N SER A 152 -15.35 4.05 -10.24
CA SER A 152 -15.58 5.01 -9.16
C SER A 152 -16.88 5.76 -9.30
N HIS A 153 -17.46 6.15 -8.17
CA HIS A 153 -18.56 7.10 -8.10
C HIS A 153 -18.14 8.52 -7.73
N SER A 154 -16.84 8.75 -7.49
CA SER A 154 -16.33 10.04 -7.05
C SER A 154 -15.91 10.94 -8.23
N HIS A 155 -16.55 12.09 -8.33
CA HIS A 155 -16.11 13.15 -9.26
C HIS A 155 -14.77 13.80 -8.85
N TYR A 156 -14.34 13.65 -7.61
CA TYR A 156 -13.04 14.18 -7.16
C TYR A 156 -11.86 13.44 -7.81
N LEU A 157 -11.98 12.14 -8.08
CA LEU A 157 -10.93 11.36 -8.74
C LEU A 157 -10.63 11.83 -10.16
N VAL A 158 -11.62 12.39 -10.84
CA VAL A 158 -11.49 12.81 -12.24
C VAL A 158 -11.19 14.29 -12.39
N SER A 159 -11.18 15.07 -11.29
CA SER A 159 -11.05 16.53 -11.32
C SER A 159 -9.70 17.04 -11.81
N ASP A 160 -8.64 16.25 -11.71
CA ASP A 160 -7.25 16.61 -12.07
C ASP A 160 -6.67 15.69 -13.16
N LEU A 161 -7.54 15.17 -14.04
CA LEU A 161 -7.12 14.28 -15.13
C LEU A 161 -6.60 15.05 -16.33
N GLU A 162 -5.42 14.66 -16.79
CA GLU A 162 -4.87 15.15 -18.07
C GLU A 162 -5.45 14.36 -19.23
N SER A 163 -6.14 15.04 -20.16
CA SER A 163 -6.76 14.43 -21.35
C SER A 163 -5.77 13.71 -22.27
N SER A 164 -4.50 14.07 -22.21
CA SER A 164 -3.44 13.43 -23.02
C SER A 164 -3.10 12.00 -22.58
N THR A 165 -3.38 11.63 -21.33
CA THR A 165 -2.97 10.35 -20.73
C THR A 165 -4.11 9.60 -20.05
N SER A 166 -5.34 10.13 -20.11
CA SER A 166 -6.48 9.57 -19.39
C SER A 166 -7.75 9.67 -20.21
N TYR A 167 -8.63 8.69 -20.07
CA TYR A 167 -9.96 8.67 -20.67
C TYR A 167 -10.99 8.47 -19.58
N ILE A 168 -12.13 9.16 -19.68
CA ILE A 168 -13.28 9.01 -18.79
C ILE A 168 -14.40 8.36 -19.59
N ILE A 169 -14.98 7.30 -19.03
CA ILE A 169 -16.17 6.65 -19.57
C ILE A 169 -17.27 6.78 -18.53
N SER A 170 -18.35 7.49 -18.85
CA SER A 170 -19.49 7.60 -17.94
C SER A 170 -20.59 6.61 -18.30
N PHE A 171 -21.13 5.93 -17.30
CA PHE A 171 -22.28 5.05 -17.44
C PHE A 171 -23.51 5.76 -16.88
N ARG A 172 -24.55 5.91 -17.70
CA ARG A 172 -25.84 6.45 -17.28
C ARG A 172 -26.92 5.40 -17.49
N LYS A 173 -27.77 5.21 -16.50
CA LYS A 173 -28.94 4.37 -16.67
C LYS A 173 -30.00 5.15 -17.48
N SER A 174 -30.36 4.61 -18.65
CA SER A 174 -31.48 5.16 -19.43
C SER A 174 -32.79 4.82 -18.71
N GLU A 175 -33.69 5.77 -18.62
CA GLU A 175 -35.04 5.55 -18.04
C GLU A 175 -35.89 4.60 -18.90
N MET A 176 -35.48 4.32 -20.15
CA MET A 176 -36.25 3.54 -21.14
C MET A 176 -35.65 2.18 -21.51
N ASP A 177 -34.41 1.90 -21.13
CA ASP A 177 -33.72 0.66 -21.49
C ASP A 177 -33.10 -0.03 -20.26
N GLU A 178 -33.22 -1.35 -20.20
CA GLU A 178 -32.54 -2.16 -19.16
C GLU A 178 -31.02 -2.20 -19.32
N ASN A 179 -30.47 -1.68 -20.44
CA ASN A 179 -29.04 -1.62 -20.69
C ASN A 179 -28.49 -0.20 -20.42
N PRO A 180 -27.36 -0.06 -19.71
CA PRO A 180 -26.73 1.23 -19.52
C PRO A 180 -26.11 1.73 -20.83
N ASP A 181 -26.41 2.98 -21.21
CA ASP A 181 -25.73 3.66 -22.30
C ASP A 181 -24.30 4.02 -21.90
N VAL A 182 -23.35 3.72 -22.77
CA VAL A 182 -21.92 4.05 -22.57
C VAL A 182 -21.60 5.27 -23.42
N HIS A 183 -21.30 6.39 -22.78
CA HIS A 183 -20.90 7.60 -23.49
C HIS A 183 -19.47 8.00 -23.07
N PRO A 184 -18.59 8.37 -24.03
CA PRO A 184 -17.34 9.05 -23.68
C PRO A 184 -17.71 10.42 -23.08
N ALA A 185 -17.04 10.81 -22.01
CA ALA A 185 -17.20 12.14 -21.43
C ALA A 185 -16.42 13.16 -22.27
N ASP A 186 -17.08 14.24 -22.64
CA ASP A 186 -16.50 15.39 -23.36
C ASP A 186 -15.48 16.16 -22.51
#